data_670642270bc6b8f8bccc099f88331dac
#
_entry.id   670642270bc6b8f8bccc099f88331dac
#
_cell.length_a   1.000
_cell.length_b   1.000
_cell.length_c   1.000
_cell.angle_alpha   90.00
_cell.angle_beta   90.00
_cell.angle_gamma   90.00
#
_symmetry.space_group_name_H-M   'P 1'
#
loop_
_entity.id
_entity.type
_entity.pdbx_description
1 polymer ?
#
loop_
_entity_poly.entity_id
_entity_poly.type
_entity_poly.pdbx_seq_one_letter_code
_entity_poly.pdbx_strand_id
1 'polypeptide(L)'
;MIKMEKQFLIDDFKIGESWHLFKIMGEFVEGVDNLHDIGPAVTIFGSARTKPDDPVYKKAEKIGALFAKNNFAVITGGGGGVMEAANKGAAEAGGTSVGLNIVLPFEQEPNKYSNINLDFNYFFIRKVMFVKYAFAYIIMPGGFGTLDELFESVTLVQTQRIKTFPIILVDSDFLSGVKEWITSRLLKESRISPKDIDILQIMDNPEEIVNTEIGRAHV
;
A
#
# COMPACT_ATOMS: atom_id res chain seq x y z
N MET A 1 10.39 16.62 36.23
CA MET A 1 9.62 15.38 36.09
C MET A 1 9.41 15.19 34.57
N ILE A 2 10.21 14.35 33.93
CA ILE A 2 10.11 14.09 32.50
C ILE A 2 8.81 13.30 32.31
N LYS A 3 7.82 13.88 31.62
CA LYS A 3 6.64 13.18 31.17
C LYS A 3 7.14 12.10 30.20
N MET A 4 7.19 10.83 30.62
CA MET A 4 7.42 9.73 29.70
C MET A 4 6.23 9.73 28.72
N GLU A 5 6.50 10.03 27.45
CA GLU A 5 5.53 9.83 26.38
C GLU A 5 5.17 8.36 26.35
N LYS A 6 3.87 8.04 26.39
CA LYS A 6 3.39 6.67 26.28
C LYS A 6 3.81 6.10 24.93
N GLN A 7 4.43 4.94 24.92
CA GLN A 7 4.60 4.14 23.72
C GLN A 7 3.25 3.52 23.36
N PHE A 8 2.53 4.18 22.48
CA PHE A 8 1.10 4.02 22.20
C PHE A 8 0.61 2.57 22.03
N LEU A 9 1.46 1.64 21.59
CA LEU A 9 1.09 0.22 21.43
C LEU A 9 1.61 -0.67 22.56
N ILE A 10 2.78 -0.38 23.13
CA ILE A 10 3.45 -1.28 24.05
C ILE A 10 2.92 -1.10 25.47
N ASP A 11 2.58 0.13 25.87
CA ASP A 11 2.06 0.39 27.21
C ASP A 11 0.61 -0.06 27.41
N ASP A 12 -0.18 -0.13 26.33
CA ASP A 12 -1.54 -0.65 26.39
C ASP A 12 -1.61 -2.18 26.58
N PHE A 13 -0.56 -2.92 26.26
CA PHE A 13 -0.49 -4.37 26.50
C PHE A 13 -0.35 -4.75 27.99
N LYS A 14 -0.08 -3.81 28.88
CA LYS A 14 0.15 -4.08 30.31
C LYS A 14 -1.12 -4.25 31.14
N ILE A 15 -2.28 -3.82 30.64
CA ILE A 15 -3.55 -3.87 31.39
C ILE A 15 -4.63 -4.52 30.55
N GLY A 16 -4.96 -5.78 30.85
CA GLY A 16 -6.06 -6.47 30.19
C GLY A 16 -5.71 -7.12 28.84
N GLU A 17 -4.59 -7.86 28.77
CA GLU A 17 -4.10 -8.53 27.54
C GLU A 17 -5.19 -9.28 26.76
N SER A 18 -6.10 -9.97 27.46
CA SER A 18 -7.20 -10.68 26.80
C SER A 18 -8.15 -9.75 26.06
N TRP A 19 -8.38 -8.52 26.57
CA TRP A 19 -9.25 -7.54 25.91
C TRP A 19 -8.63 -6.99 24.62
N HIS A 20 -7.31 -6.85 24.60
CA HIS A 20 -6.60 -6.45 23.38
C HIS A 20 -6.72 -7.48 22.26
N LEU A 21 -6.69 -8.78 22.58
CA LEU A 21 -6.92 -9.83 21.60
C LEU A 21 -8.29 -9.72 20.94
N PHE A 22 -9.34 -9.42 21.73
CA PHE A 22 -10.67 -9.19 21.15
C PHE A 22 -10.73 -7.96 20.23
N LYS A 23 -10.02 -6.87 20.54
CA LYS A 23 -9.92 -5.70 19.65
C LYS A 23 -9.19 -6.06 18.35
N ILE A 24 -8.06 -6.77 18.44
CA ILE A 24 -7.32 -7.26 17.26
C ILE A 24 -8.21 -8.14 16.39
N MET A 25 -8.93 -9.09 16.98
CA MET A 25 -9.87 -9.95 16.27
C MET A 25 -11.00 -9.13 15.64
N GLY A 26 -11.53 -8.14 16.35
CA GLY A 26 -12.59 -7.25 15.85
C GLY A 26 -12.17 -6.50 14.59
N GLU A 27 -11.00 -5.85 14.60
CA GLU A 27 -10.46 -5.15 13.43
C GLU A 27 -10.16 -6.11 12.26
N PHE A 28 -9.70 -7.32 12.56
CA PHE A 28 -9.45 -8.32 11.54
C PHE A 28 -10.74 -8.77 10.87
N VAL A 29 -11.80 -9.05 11.65
CA VAL A 29 -13.12 -9.44 11.14
C VAL A 29 -13.72 -8.30 10.33
N GLU A 30 -13.71 -7.07 10.86
CA GLU A 30 -14.21 -5.88 10.17
C GLU A 30 -13.52 -5.67 8.82
N GLY A 31 -12.18 -5.81 8.78
CA GLY A 31 -11.42 -5.72 7.55
C GLY A 31 -11.83 -6.79 6.53
N VAL A 32 -12.02 -8.03 6.98
CA VAL A 32 -12.43 -9.14 6.09
C VAL A 32 -13.86 -8.91 5.59
N ASP A 33 -14.79 -8.57 6.47
CA ASP A 33 -16.22 -8.42 6.12
C ASP A 33 -16.46 -7.28 5.12
N ASN A 34 -15.69 -6.19 5.23
CA ASN A 34 -15.84 -5.05 4.32
C ASN A 34 -15.09 -5.20 2.99
N LEU A 35 -14.08 -6.05 2.93
CA LEU A 35 -13.22 -6.15 1.75
C LEU A 35 -13.42 -7.42 0.92
N HIS A 36 -14.16 -8.43 1.39
CA HIS A 36 -14.26 -9.71 0.70
C HIS A 36 -14.94 -9.62 -0.68
N ASP A 37 -15.83 -8.65 -0.88
CA ASP A 37 -16.61 -8.49 -2.12
C ASP A 37 -16.15 -7.32 -3.02
N ILE A 38 -14.99 -6.71 -2.74
CA ILE A 38 -14.51 -5.56 -3.55
C ILE A 38 -14.06 -5.94 -4.97
N GLY A 39 -13.96 -7.23 -5.28
CA GLY A 39 -13.45 -7.73 -6.55
C GLY A 39 -11.91 -7.66 -6.65
N PRO A 40 -11.35 -7.77 -7.86
CA PRO A 40 -9.92 -7.62 -8.05
C PRO A 40 -9.48 -6.22 -7.63
N ALA A 41 -8.37 -6.13 -6.89
CA ALA A 41 -7.92 -4.86 -6.36
C ALA A 41 -6.42 -4.65 -6.55
N VAL A 42 -6.00 -3.40 -6.66
CA VAL A 42 -4.59 -3.01 -6.63
C VAL A 42 -4.35 -2.06 -5.47
N THR A 43 -3.19 -2.18 -4.84
CA THR A 43 -2.82 -1.26 -3.76
C THR A 43 -1.77 -0.27 -4.25
N ILE A 44 -2.02 1.02 -4.02
CA ILE A 44 -1.15 2.12 -4.43
C ILE A 44 -0.59 2.78 -3.18
N PHE A 45 0.74 2.77 -3.06
CA PHE A 45 1.48 3.40 -1.97
C PHE A 45 2.29 4.58 -2.47
N GLY A 46 2.43 5.60 -1.64
CA GLY A 46 3.23 6.78 -1.93
C GLY A 46 3.16 7.83 -0.83
N SER A 47 3.81 8.96 -1.06
CA SER A 47 3.92 10.04 -0.09
C SER A 47 2.59 10.70 0.23
N ALA A 48 2.27 10.85 1.51
CA ALA A 48 1.16 11.68 1.98
C ALA A 48 1.40 13.20 1.78
N ARG A 49 2.63 13.61 1.41
CA ARG A 49 3.04 15.02 1.32
C ARG A 49 3.05 15.55 -0.12
N THR A 50 2.77 14.72 -1.11
CA THR A 50 2.70 15.10 -2.52
C THR A 50 1.55 16.09 -2.73
N LYS A 51 1.83 17.21 -3.38
CA LYS A 51 0.83 18.26 -3.61
C LYS A 51 0.01 18.01 -4.88
N PRO A 52 -1.22 18.55 -4.99
CA PRO A 52 -2.07 18.34 -6.16
C PRO A 52 -1.52 18.85 -7.50
N ASP A 53 -0.63 19.84 -7.47
CA ASP A 53 0.07 20.38 -8.66
C ASP A 53 1.28 19.55 -9.10
N ASP A 54 1.74 18.63 -8.27
CA ASP A 54 2.89 17.76 -8.53
C ASP A 54 2.58 16.77 -9.66
N PRO A 55 3.51 16.55 -10.61
CA PRO A 55 3.38 15.50 -11.62
C PRO A 55 3.13 14.10 -11.06
N VAL A 56 3.70 13.76 -9.90
CA VAL A 56 3.50 12.49 -9.21
C VAL A 56 2.05 12.32 -8.76
N TYR A 57 1.42 13.39 -8.24
CA TYR A 57 0.00 13.39 -7.88
C TYR A 57 -0.88 13.07 -9.10
N LYS A 58 -0.66 13.79 -10.21
CA LYS A 58 -1.43 13.61 -11.45
C LYS A 58 -1.23 12.21 -12.05
N LYS A 59 -0.02 11.66 -11.94
CA LYS A 59 0.28 10.30 -12.38
C LYS A 59 -0.49 9.28 -11.53
N ALA A 60 -0.50 9.44 -10.18
CA ALA A 60 -1.24 8.57 -9.27
C ALA A 60 -2.75 8.63 -9.52
N GLU A 61 -3.32 9.83 -9.71
CA GLU A 61 -4.73 10.03 -10.06
C GLU A 61 -5.08 9.31 -11.38
N LYS A 62 -4.24 9.44 -12.40
CA LYS A 62 -4.44 8.75 -13.68
C LYS A 62 -4.37 7.24 -13.55
N ILE A 63 -3.41 6.70 -12.78
CA ILE A 63 -3.28 5.25 -12.53
C ILE A 63 -4.55 4.74 -11.83
N GLY A 64 -5.01 5.42 -10.77
CA GLY A 64 -6.23 5.06 -10.06
C GLY A 64 -7.46 5.05 -10.96
N ALA A 65 -7.63 6.07 -11.79
CA ALA A 65 -8.73 6.16 -12.76
C ALA A 65 -8.69 5.04 -13.81
N LEU A 66 -7.51 4.68 -14.31
CA LEU A 66 -7.35 3.61 -15.29
C LEU A 66 -7.67 2.24 -14.69
N PHE A 67 -7.22 1.93 -13.49
CA PHE A 67 -7.57 0.68 -12.80
C PHE A 67 -9.08 0.59 -12.55
N ALA A 68 -9.70 1.65 -12.05
CA ALA A 68 -11.15 1.70 -11.83
C ALA A 68 -11.97 1.48 -13.10
N LYS A 69 -11.57 2.09 -14.23
CA LYS A 69 -12.20 1.88 -15.55
C LYS A 69 -12.10 0.43 -16.05
N ASN A 70 -11.16 -0.33 -15.54
CA ASN A 70 -10.97 -1.74 -15.84
C ASN A 70 -11.51 -2.66 -14.73
N ASN A 71 -12.41 -2.15 -13.90
CA ASN A 71 -13.10 -2.88 -12.84
C ASN A 71 -12.18 -3.41 -11.71
N PHE A 72 -11.04 -2.77 -11.49
CA PHE A 72 -10.22 -3.01 -10.31
C PHE A 72 -10.58 -2.01 -9.21
N ALA A 73 -10.73 -2.50 -8.00
CA ALA A 73 -10.76 -1.64 -6.82
C ALA A 73 -9.36 -1.04 -6.57
N VAL A 74 -9.32 0.20 -6.09
CA VAL A 74 -8.06 0.88 -5.74
C VAL A 74 -7.98 1.02 -4.23
N ILE A 75 -7.03 0.36 -3.62
CA ILE A 75 -6.75 0.38 -2.18
C ILE A 75 -5.58 1.33 -1.92
N THR A 76 -5.71 2.19 -0.92
CA THR A 76 -4.63 3.05 -0.43
C THR A 76 -4.62 3.08 1.10
N GLY A 77 -3.64 3.77 1.67
CA GLY A 77 -3.60 4.05 3.12
C GLY A 77 -4.58 5.13 3.58
N GLY A 78 -5.47 5.63 2.72
CA GLY A 78 -6.56 6.55 3.07
C GLY A 78 -6.14 8.00 3.37
N GLY A 79 -4.85 8.33 3.42
CA GLY A 79 -4.35 9.68 3.72
C GLY A 79 -4.31 10.61 2.51
N GLY A 80 -3.62 11.73 2.65
CA GLY A 80 -3.42 12.72 1.59
C GLY A 80 -2.39 12.32 0.53
N GLY A 81 -2.03 13.26 -0.33
CA GLY A 81 -0.97 13.12 -1.33
C GLY A 81 -1.25 12.07 -2.38
N VAL A 82 -0.32 11.15 -2.59
CA VAL A 82 -0.46 10.04 -3.57
C VAL A 82 -1.69 9.18 -3.28
N MET A 83 -1.97 8.90 -2.01
CA MET A 83 -3.13 8.10 -1.60
C MET A 83 -4.43 8.80 -1.99
N GLU A 84 -4.55 10.09 -1.68
CA GLU A 84 -5.70 10.91 -2.10
C GLU A 84 -5.84 10.94 -3.63
N ALA A 85 -4.74 11.15 -4.34
CA ALA A 85 -4.74 11.20 -5.81
C ALA A 85 -5.27 9.90 -6.42
N ALA A 86 -4.78 8.76 -5.95
CA ALA A 86 -5.22 7.45 -6.43
C ALA A 86 -6.70 7.18 -6.12
N ASN A 87 -7.13 7.45 -4.88
CA ASN A 87 -8.53 7.33 -4.48
C ASN A 87 -9.43 8.28 -5.30
N LYS A 88 -9.00 9.54 -5.53
CA LYS A 88 -9.71 10.50 -6.36
C LYS A 88 -9.92 9.98 -7.77
N GLY A 89 -8.84 9.52 -8.41
CA GLY A 89 -8.92 8.97 -9.76
C GLY A 89 -9.89 7.80 -9.86
N ALA A 90 -9.85 6.88 -8.88
CA ALA A 90 -10.76 5.74 -8.83
C ALA A 90 -12.22 6.16 -8.63
N ALA A 91 -12.51 7.02 -7.65
CA ALA A 91 -13.85 7.49 -7.34
C ALA A 91 -14.47 8.30 -8.48
N GLU A 92 -13.73 9.24 -9.08
CA GLU A 92 -14.20 10.05 -10.19
C GLU A 92 -14.42 9.23 -11.48
N ALA A 93 -13.75 8.09 -11.61
CA ALA A 93 -14.01 7.11 -12.66
C ALA A 93 -15.21 6.18 -12.37
N GLY A 94 -15.87 6.34 -11.22
CA GLY A 94 -17.02 5.54 -10.81
C GLY A 94 -16.68 4.16 -10.25
N GLY A 95 -15.42 3.92 -9.87
CA GLY A 95 -14.94 2.64 -9.34
C GLY A 95 -14.94 2.54 -7.82
N THR A 96 -14.53 1.38 -7.32
CA THR A 96 -14.34 1.12 -5.89
C THR A 96 -13.03 1.73 -5.42
N SER A 97 -13.12 2.64 -4.46
CA SER A 97 -12.01 3.39 -3.88
C SER A 97 -11.95 3.12 -2.37
N VAL A 98 -10.86 2.51 -1.92
CA VAL A 98 -10.72 2.01 -0.55
C VAL A 98 -9.61 2.76 0.17
N GLY A 99 -9.92 3.28 1.36
CA GLY A 99 -8.96 3.85 2.30
C GLY A 99 -8.80 2.95 3.52
N LEU A 100 -7.62 2.37 3.72
CA LEU A 100 -7.26 1.65 4.93
C LEU A 100 -6.45 2.60 5.84
N ASN A 101 -7.16 3.32 6.69
CA ASN A 101 -6.56 4.34 7.55
C ASN A 101 -5.83 3.69 8.74
N ILE A 102 -4.89 4.41 9.33
CA ILE A 102 -4.25 4.04 10.59
C ILE A 102 -4.51 5.14 11.60
N VAL A 103 -5.00 4.76 12.76
CA VAL A 103 -5.21 5.71 13.87
C VAL A 103 -3.84 6.08 14.44
N LEU A 104 -3.48 7.34 14.33
CA LEU A 104 -2.20 7.88 14.82
C LEU A 104 -2.44 8.78 16.03
N PRO A 105 -1.43 8.96 16.93
CA PRO A 105 -1.54 9.84 18.09
C PRO A 105 -1.61 11.35 17.75
N PHE A 106 -1.53 11.69 16.47
CA PHE A 106 -1.72 13.02 15.93
C PHE A 106 -2.83 13.01 14.88
N GLU A 107 -3.53 14.11 14.72
CA GLU A 107 -4.65 14.21 13.77
C GLU A 107 -4.19 13.96 12.34
N GLN A 108 -4.87 13.02 11.69
CA GLN A 108 -4.75 12.76 10.26
C GLN A 108 -6.17 12.53 9.74
N GLU A 109 -6.65 13.44 8.91
CA GLU A 109 -7.96 13.30 8.29
C GLU A 109 -7.86 12.32 7.11
N PRO A 110 -8.78 11.33 7.02
CA PRO A 110 -8.95 10.52 5.82
C PRO A 110 -9.26 11.38 4.60
N ASN A 111 -8.78 10.99 3.43
CA ASN A 111 -9.15 11.69 2.22
C ASN A 111 -10.63 11.43 1.88
N LYS A 112 -11.28 12.41 1.26
CA LYS A 112 -12.73 12.40 0.98
C LYS A 112 -13.14 11.53 -0.23
N TYR A 113 -12.19 10.91 -0.91
CA TYR A 113 -12.43 10.19 -2.16
C TYR A 113 -12.55 8.68 -1.99
N SER A 114 -12.29 8.15 -0.78
CA SER A 114 -12.55 6.74 -0.50
C SER A 114 -14.04 6.51 -0.25
N ASN A 115 -14.66 5.59 -0.98
CA ASN A 115 -16.05 5.18 -0.77
C ASN A 115 -16.18 3.99 0.20
N ILE A 116 -15.08 3.30 0.49
CA ILE A 116 -14.93 2.35 1.60
C ILE A 116 -13.78 2.85 2.48
N ASN A 117 -14.07 3.13 3.75
CA ASN A 117 -13.08 3.58 4.73
C ASN A 117 -13.06 2.65 5.92
N LEU A 118 -11.87 2.17 6.27
CA LEU A 118 -11.63 1.33 7.44
C LEU A 118 -10.51 1.93 8.28
N ASP A 119 -10.73 1.99 9.59
CA ASP A 119 -9.76 2.54 10.54
C ASP A 119 -9.12 1.40 11.33
N PHE A 120 -7.80 1.33 11.33
CA PHE A 120 -7.03 0.33 12.05
C PHE A 120 -6.21 0.98 13.17
N ASN A 121 -6.24 0.40 14.36
CA ASN A 121 -5.34 0.76 15.45
C ASN A 121 -4.02 0.00 15.36
N TYR A 122 -4.00 -1.15 14.68
CA TYR A 122 -2.83 -2.02 14.61
C TYR A 122 -2.26 -2.10 13.19
N PHE A 123 -1.01 -1.66 13.02
CA PHE A 123 -0.31 -1.70 11.74
C PHE A 123 -0.32 -3.08 11.09
N PHE A 124 -0.07 -4.14 11.87
CA PHE A 124 0.04 -5.50 11.33
C PHE A 124 -1.29 -6.03 10.76
N ILE A 125 -2.45 -5.64 11.32
CA ILE A 125 -3.75 -6.03 10.77
C ILE A 125 -3.97 -5.33 9.43
N ARG A 126 -3.74 -4.01 9.40
CA ARG A 126 -3.84 -3.22 8.18
C ARG A 126 -2.94 -3.77 7.06
N LYS A 127 -1.69 -4.15 7.38
CA LYS A 127 -0.75 -4.76 6.45
C LYS A 127 -1.28 -6.08 5.87
N VAL A 128 -1.91 -6.92 6.70
CA VAL A 128 -2.56 -8.13 6.20
C VAL A 128 -3.66 -7.81 5.20
N MET A 129 -4.47 -6.76 5.43
CA MET A 129 -5.52 -6.36 4.48
C MET A 129 -4.95 -5.88 3.15
N PHE A 130 -3.87 -5.09 3.16
CA PHE A 130 -3.18 -4.69 1.92
C PHE A 130 -2.72 -5.90 1.10
N VAL A 131 -2.09 -6.87 1.75
CA VAL A 131 -1.54 -8.05 1.07
C VAL A 131 -2.65 -9.00 0.60
N LYS A 132 -3.66 -9.24 1.44
CA LYS A 132 -4.71 -10.25 1.20
C LYS A 132 -5.55 -9.94 -0.04
N TYR A 133 -5.84 -8.68 -0.28
CA TYR A 133 -6.77 -8.26 -1.33
C TYR A 133 -6.11 -7.71 -2.58
N ALA A 134 -4.79 -7.52 -2.58
CA ALA A 134 -4.08 -6.96 -3.71
C ALA A 134 -3.71 -8.02 -4.75
N PHE A 135 -3.96 -7.69 -6.02
CA PHE A 135 -3.41 -8.37 -7.20
C PHE A 135 -2.06 -7.80 -7.64
N ALA A 136 -1.80 -6.54 -7.32
CA ALA A 136 -0.54 -5.86 -7.58
C ALA A 136 -0.28 -4.74 -6.58
N TYR A 137 1.00 -4.43 -6.37
CA TYR A 137 1.42 -3.22 -5.64
C TYR A 137 2.03 -2.22 -6.59
N ILE A 138 1.54 -0.98 -6.51
CA ILE A 138 2.05 0.16 -7.25
C ILE A 138 2.72 1.09 -6.25
N ILE A 139 4.03 1.17 -6.34
CA ILE A 139 4.88 1.93 -5.42
C ILE A 139 5.29 3.23 -6.10
N MET A 140 4.70 4.32 -5.63
CA MET A 140 4.99 5.68 -6.07
C MET A 140 6.06 6.33 -5.17
N PRO A 141 6.66 7.47 -5.55
CA PRO A 141 7.56 8.22 -4.69
C PRO A 141 6.99 8.42 -3.29
N GLY A 142 7.75 8.03 -2.26
CA GLY A 142 7.28 8.07 -0.89
C GLY A 142 8.38 7.95 0.16
N GLY A 143 7.97 8.06 1.42
CA GLY A 143 8.87 7.99 2.57
C GLY A 143 8.96 6.58 3.18
N PHE A 144 9.30 6.53 4.47
CA PHE A 144 9.51 5.27 5.19
C PHE A 144 8.27 4.37 5.19
N GLY A 145 7.05 4.92 5.33
CA GLY A 145 5.83 4.10 5.28
C GLY A 145 5.62 3.42 3.93
N THR A 146 6.00 4.08 2.83
CA THR A 146 5.96 3.49 1.48
C THR A 146 7.02 2.41 1.31
N LEU A 147 8.23 2.64 1.82
CA LEU A 147 9.33 1.66 1.77
C LEU A 147 9.06 0.46 2.69
N ASP A 148 8.42 0.66 3.81
CA ASP A 148 8.00 -0.40 4.74
C ASP A 148 7.07 -1.41 4.04
N GLU A 149 6.04 -0.92 3.34
CA GLU A 149 5.13 -1.78 2.57
C GLU A 149 5.82 -2.43 1.35
N LEU A 150 6.74 -1.71 0.70
CA LEU A 150 7.55 -2.26 -0.38
C LEU A 150 8.38 -3.45 0.10
N PHE A 151 9.17 -3.29 1.15
CA PHE A 151 10.08 -4.35 1.60
C PHE A 151 9.38 -5.50 2.27
N GLU A 152 8.24 -5.27 2.93
CA GLU A 152 7.40 -6.36 3.43
C GLU A 152 6.87 -7.21 2.28
N SER A 153 6.29 -6.58 1.26
CA SER A 153 5.74 -7.31 0.10
C SER A 153 6.81 -8.10 -0.66
N VAL A 154 7.98 -7.49 -0.87
CA VAL A 154 9.14 -8.17 -1.48
C VAL A 154 9.54 -9.41 -0.66
N THR A 155 9.60 -9.27 0.67
CA THR A 155 9.96 -10.38 1.56
C THR A 155 8.92 -11.51 1.50
N LEU A 156 7.63 -11.18 1.48
CA LEU A 156 6.56 -12.17 1.41
C LEU A 156 6.55 -12.93 0.07
N VAL A 157 6.81 -12.24 -1.04
CA VAL A 157 6.97 -12.87 -2.36
C VAL A 157 8.23 -13.73 -2.41
N GLN A 158 9.39 -13.19 -1.98
CA GLN A 158 10.67 -13.90 -1.96
C GLN A 158 10.59 -15.20 -1.15
N THR A 159 9.94 -15.16 0.01
CA THR A 159 9.79 -16.31 0.92
C THR A 159 8.62 -17.21 0.56
N GLN A 160 7.92 -16.95 -0.54
CA GLN A 160 6.76 -17.72 -1.03
C GLN A 160 5.62 -17.83 0.02
N ARG A 161 5.50 -16.86 0.90
CA ARG A 161 4.40 -16.78 1.87
C ARG A 161 3.09 -16.37 1.25
N ILE A 162 3.17 -15.64 0.12
CA ILE A 162 2.04 -15.26 -0.72
C ILE A 162 2.33 -15.70 -2.16
N LYS A 163 1.29 -15.79 -2.97
CA LYS A 163 1.46 -15.97 -4.41
C LYS A 163 2.25 -14.79 -4.97
N THR A 164 3.11 -15.07 -5.94
CA THR A 164 3.84 -14.01 -6.63
C THR A 164 2.85 -13.08 -7.32
N PHE A 165 2.88 -11.82 -6.97
CA PHE A 165 2.17 -10.75 -7.64
C PHE A 165 3.15 -9.62 -8.01
N PRO A 166 2.83 -8.81 -9.00
CA PRO A 166 3.71 -7.74 -9.45
C PRO A 166 3.88 -6.64 -8.40
N ILE A 167 5.11 -6.22 -8.20
CA ILE A 167 5.46 -5.03 -7.42
C ILE A 167 6.09 -4.04 -8.37
N ILE A 168 5.34 -3.02 -8.76
CA ILE A 168 5.73 -2.03 -9.76
C ILE A 168 6.21 -0.77 -9.08
N LEU A 169 7.46 -0.42 -9.34
CA LEU A 169 8.07 0.84 -8.94
C LEU A 169 7.77 1.88 -10.02
N VAL A 170 7.04 2.91 -9.67
CA VAL A 170 6.68 4.02 -10.57
C VAL A 170 7.53 5.24 -10.22
N ASP A 171 7.93 6.00 -11.24
CA ASP A 171 8.92 7.07 -11.15
C ASP A 171 10.35 6.51 -10.99
N SER A 172 10.87 6.07 -12.14
CA SER A 172 12.18 5.43 -12.23
C SER A 172 13.30 6.34 -11.72
N ASP A 173 13.19 7.65 -11.87
CA ASP A 173 14.19 8.61 -11.40
C ASP A 173 14.29 8.61 -9.86
N PHE A 174 13.15 8.70 -9.17
CA PHE A 174 13.12 8.70 -7.71
C PHE A 174 13.55 7.35 -7.10
N LEU A 175 13.09 6.23 -7.66
CA LEU A 175 13.29 4.89 -7.11
C LEU A 175 14.55 4.18 -7.63
N SER A 176 15.24 4.76 -8.64
CA SER A 176 16.48 4.20 -9.20
C SER A 176 17.54 3.94 -8.15
N GLY A 177 17.73 4.87 -7.21
CA GLY A 177 18.71 4.73 -6.13
C GLY A 177 18.43 3.54 -5.20
N VAL A 178 17.18 3.19 -4.96
CA VAL A 178 16.81 2.00 -4.17
C VAL A 178 17.20 0.73 -4.93
N LYS A 179 16.84 0.65 -6.22
CA LYS A 179 17.20 -0.49 -7.06
C LYS A 179 18.70 -0.63 -7.23
N GLU A 180 19.41 0.47 -7.44
CA GLU A 180 20.86 0.48 -7.54
C GLU A 180 21.51 -0.01 -6.24
N TRP A 181 21.05 0.44 -5.08
CA TRP A 181 21.54 -0.03 -3.79
C TRP A 181 21.27 -1.54 -3.61
N ILE A 182 20.09 -2.03 -3.91
CA ILE A 182 19.75 -3.46 -3.84
C ILE A 182 20.71 -4.26 -4.72
N THR A 183 20.94 -3.83 -5.96
CA THR A 183 21.80 -4.53 -6.91
C THR A 183 23.28 -4.46 -6.52
N SER A 184 23.79 -3.26 -6.18
CA SER A 184 25.21 -3.03 -5.90
C SER A 184 25.65 -3.52 -4.53
N ARG A 185 24.71 -3.71 -3.59
CA ARG A 185 24.99 -4.18 -2.24
C ARG A 185 24.39 -5.54 -1.95
N LEU A 186 23.05 -5.66 -1.96
CA LEU A 186 22.41 -6.91 -1.52
C LEU A 186 22.75 -8.07 -2.47
N LEU A 187 22.64 -7.86 -3.77
CA LEU A 187 22.95 -8.90 -4.75
C LEU A 187 24.45 -9.18 -4.80
N LYS A 188 25.28 -8.14 -4.92
CA LYS A 188 26.74 -8.29 -5.02
C LYS A 188 27.35 -8.97 -3.80
N GLU A 189 26.82 -8.71 -2.61
CA GLU A 189 27.25 -9.33 -1.36
C GLU A 189 26.52 -10.64 -1.05
N SER A 190 25.76 -11.18 -2.01
CA SER A 190 25.01 -12.45 -1.89
C SER A 190 24.02 -12.46 -0.70
N ARG A 191 23.42 -11.32 -0.39
CA ARG A 191 22.34 -11.20 0.60
C ARG A 191 20.99 -11.60 0.04
N ILE A 192 20.86 -11.54 -1.29
CA ILE A 192 19.71 -11.98 -2.06
C ILE A 192 20.21 -12.75 -3.28
N SER A 193 19.31 -13.50 -3.94
CA SER A 193 19.61 -14.23 -5.18
C SER A 193 19.33 -13.38 -6.42
N PRO A 194 19.94 -13.68 -7.59
CA PRO A 194 19.67 -12.94 -8.83
C PRO A 194 18.19 -12.87 -9.21
N LYS A 195 17.44 -13.97 -8.99
CA LYS A 195 16.00 -14.04 -9.28
C LYS A 195 15.14 -13.11 -8.39
N ASP A 196 15.66 -12.69 -7.24
CA ASP A 196 14.91 -11.81 -6.34
C ASP A 196 14.80 -10.38 -6.89
N ILE A 197 15.70 -9.99 -7.82
CA ILE A 197 15.63 -8.69 -8.52
C ILE A 197 14.41 -8.62 -9.43
N ASP A 198 13.98 -9.75 -9.99
CA ASP A 198 12.85 -9.82 -10.93
C ASP A 198 11.49 -9.58 -10.24
N ILE A 199 11.46 -9.62 -8.89
CA ILE A 199 10.27 -9.26 -8.11
C ILE A 199 9.90 -7.79 -8.32
N LEU A 200 10.91 -6.92 -8.53
CA LEU A 200 10.75 -5.48 -8.68
C LEU A 200 10.74 -5.09 -10.16
N GLN A 201 9.62 -4.58 -10.63
CA GLN A 201 9.45 -4.08 -12.00
C GLN A 201 9.43 -2.55 -11.97
N ILE A 202 10.10 -1.89 -12.92
CA ILE A 202 10.06 -0.44 -13.06
C ILE A 202 9.24 -0.10 -14.29
N MET A 203 8.18 0.70 -14.10
CA MET A 203 7.32 1.18 -15.19
C MET A 203 6.86 2.60 -14.87
N ASP A 204 6.95 3.50 -15.84
CA ASP A 204 6.58 4.91 -15.66
C ASP A 204 5.30 5.30 -16.38
N ASN A 205 4.91 4.55 -17.40
CA ASN A 205 3.73 4.83 -18.19
C ASN A 205 2.47 4.24 -17.53
N PRO A 206 1.47 5.06 -17.16
CA PRO A 206 0.25 4.58 -16.49
C PRO A 206 -0.53 3.54 -17.30
N GLU A 207 -0.62 3.71 -18.62
CA GLU A 207 -1.33 2.78 -19.49
C GLU A 207 -0.62 1.42 -19.57
N GLU A 208 0.71 1.41 -19.62
CA GLU A 208 1.51 0.20 -19.63
C GLU A 208 1.36 -0.56 -18.32
N ILE A 209 1.43 0.14 -17.18
CA ILE A 209 1.23 -0.44 -15.85
C ILE A 209 -0.10 -1.18 -15.79
N VAL A 210 -1.19 -0.51 -16.16
CA VAL A 210 -2.54 -1.06 -16.06
C VAL A 210 -2.73 -2.23 -17.04
N ASN A 211 -2.28 -2.11 -18.29
CA ASN A 211 -2.39 -3.18 -19.28
C ASN A 211 -1.61 -4.44 -18.88
N THR A 212 -0.44 -4.27 -18.27
CA THR A 212 0.38 -5.40 -17.78
C THR A 212 -0.36 -6.18 -16.69
N GLU A 213 -1.05 -5.49 -15.79
CA GLU A 213 -1.76 -6.12 -14.68
C GLU A 213 -3.10 -6.74 -15.10
N ILE A 214 -3.83 -6.12 -16.01
CA ILE A 214 -5.07 -6.69 -16.55
C ILE A 214 -4.76 -8.01 -17.28
N GLY A 215 -3.70 -8.05 -18.10
CA GLY A 215 -3.29 -9.27 -18.80
C GLY A 215 -2.97 -10.45 -17.87
N ARG A 216 -2.52 -10.17 -16.63
CA ARG A 216 -2.21 -11.20 -15.62
C ARG A 216 -3.43 -11.64 -14.81
N ALA A 217 -4.39 -10.77 -14.59
CA ALA A 217 -5.60 -11.09 -13.84
C ALA A 217 -6.56 -11.99 -14.62
N HIS A 218 -6.38 -12.13 -15.94
CA HIS A 218 -7.19 -12.98 -16.83
C HIS A 218 -6.56 -14.34 -17.11
N VAL A 219 -5.43 -14.66 -16.50
CA VAL A 219 -4.74 -15.97 -16.61
C VAL A 219 -4.87 -16.73 -15.28
#